data_670389ae1a9c1ff21a9ab4eb36b43247
#
_entry.id   670389ae1a9c1ff21a9ab4eb36b43247
#
_cell.length_a   1.000
_cell.length_b   1.000
_cell.length_c   1.000
_cell.angle_alpha   90.00
_cell.angle_beta   90.00
_cell.angle_gamma   90.00
#
_symmetry.space_group_name_H-M   'P 1'
#
loop_
_entity.id
_entity.type
_entity.pdbx_description
1 polymer ?
#
loop_
_entity_poly.entity_id
_entity_poly.type
_entity_poly.pdbx_seq_one_letter_code
_entity_poly.pdbx_strand_id
1 'polypeptide(L)'
;MSRAATIILYASCLSMTAIGSAAAHPLGNFTINHLARIRAGATELRVHYVLDIAEIPTFQIMHAAGAWTPARMRGWARDESALVAGNFSVKAGGSALPLRIEAFSARTRPGAGGLPILYWTGDYSAPLPASATISINDLVYADRRIGWKDIVLPGTTDPTDGLRSYPSALIGSPRHNDRATFEVRGGRITNARIGGDETAAWSAPSIVKASALSDLVARKAQTPAWVLLTIFAAFGLGALHGLEPGHGKALLAFTLVGARATFKQAVILAAALTFAHTIAVLLLAVVLSFATGFATEQVFTWITLVFGVAVAFIGARGLTLALLRANADREHARAHDRGIAHHHHDETGHGHSHAIPGSAPLHFRSAVLAAMSGGIAPCPAAIVVLLTALHLHRAGYGLLLIVVFSLGLAAVLSGLGLAVVRGAAWLGRRSQFARAAQLAPFVTAGVISIIGAIMVAQGAIGQGLPVSEPVAAAAALLCIGAFAFFPALLSTRSAHRALVIKETI
;
A
#
# COMPACT_ATOMS: atom_id res chain seq x y z
N MET A 1 -5.94 -21.27 -29.85
CA MET A 1 -4.79 -20.37 -29.60
C MET A 1 -3.89 -20.42 -30.81
N SER A 2 -3.46 -19.26 -31.34
CA SER A 2 -2.53 -19.26 -32.47
C SER A 2 -1.14 -19.74 -32.01
N ARG A 3 -0.37 -20.39 -32.92
CA ARG A 3 1.02 -20.83 -32.62
C ARG A 3 1.89 -19.70 -32.05
N ALA A 4 1.63 -18.45 -32.46
CA ALA A 4 2.30 -17.28 -31.94
C ALA A 4 1.98 -17.02 -30.45
N ALA A 5 0.73 -17.17 -30.02
CA ALA A 5 0.34 -17.01 -28.61
C ALA A 5 0.98 -18.10 -27.71
N THR A 6 1.11 -19.31 -28.23
CA THR A 6 1.79 -20.41 -27.51
C THR A 6 3.28 -20.18 -27.39
N ILE A 7 3.94 -19.68 -28.43
CA ILE A 7 5.39 -19.35 -28.41
C ILE A 7 5.66 -18.20 -27.44
N ILE A 8 4.81 -17.15 -27.41
CA ILE A 8 4.93 -16.03 -26.48
C ILE A 8 4.74 -16.50 -25.04
N LEU A 9 3.78 -17.39 -24.78
CA LEU A 9 3.55 -17.96 -23.45
C LEU A 9 4.73 -18.81 -22.98
N TYR A 10 5.27 -19.66 -23.85
CA TYR A 10 6.46 -20.48 -23.54
C TYR A 10 7.72 -19.63 -23.37
N ALA A 11 7.96 -18.61 -24.19
CA ALA A 11 9.08 -17.70 -24.04
C ALA A 11 8.97 -16.90 -22.73
N SER A 12 7.75 -16.48 -22.33
CA SER A 12 7.51 -15.83 -21.05
C SER A 12 7.73 -16.77 -19.85
N CYS A 13 7.34 -18.04 -19.95
CA CYS A 13 7.58 -19.03 -18.91
C CYS A 13 9.07 -19.41 -18.81
N LEU A 14 9.77 -19.56 -19.94
CA LEU A 14 11.20 -19.90 -19.95
C LEU A 14 12.07 -18.75 -19.40
N SER A 15 11.67 -17.49 -19.64
CA SER A 15 12.37 -16.33 -19.08
C SER A 15 12.24 -16.21 -17.57
N MET A 16 11.16 -16.74 -16.96
CA MET A 16 10.97 -16.74 -15.51
C MET A 16 11.86 -17.74 -14.76
N THR A 17 12.33 -18.81 -15.41
CA THR A 17 13.20 -19.83 -14.78
C THR A 17 14.69 -19.48 -14.83
N ALA A 18 15.09 -18.50 -15.64
CA ALA A 18 16.49 -18.08 -15.80
C ALA A 18 16.90 -16.90 -14.90
N ILE A 19 15.99 -16.40 -14.06
CA ILE A 19 16.26 -15.27 -13.17
C ILE A 19 16.78 -15.82 -11.85
N GLY A 20 18.10 -15.84 -11.69
CA GLY A 20 18.74 -16.10 -10.41
C GLY A 20 18.23 -15.09 -9.38
N SER A 21 17.80 -15.57 -8.23
CA SER A 21 17.15 -14.81 -7.15
C SER A 21 18.11 -13.81 -6.48
N ALA A 22 18.18 -12.59 -6.99
CA ALA A 22 18.50 -11.45 -6.15
C ALA A 22 17.16 -11.03 -5.48
N ALA A 23 16.95 -11.48 -4.26
CA ALA A 23 15.70 -11.22 -3.55
C ALA A 23 15.65 -9.76 -3.10
N ALA A 24 14.51 -9.08 -3.34
CA ALA A 24 14.14 -7.86 -2.62
C ALA A 24 14.26 -8.10 -1.11
N HIS A 25 14.47 -7.02 -0.35
CA HIS A 25 14.53 -7.16 1.11
C HIS A 25 13.28 -7.91 1.62
N PRO A 26 13.44 -9.01 2.36
CA PRO A 26 12.32 -9.91 2.70
C PRO A 26 11.15 -9.22 3.41
N LEU A 27 11.43 -8.16 4.16
CA LEU A 27 10.42 -7.38 4.90
C LEU A 27 9.97 -6.12 4.15
N GLY A 28 10.41 -5.93 2.91
CA GLY A 28 10.05 -4.82 2.05
C GLY A 28 11.15 -3.76 1.91
N ASN A 29 11.18 -3.12 0.75
CA ASN A 29 12.26 -2.22 0.32
C ASN A 29 12.32 -0.88 1.07
N PHE A 30 11.36 -0.63 1.98
CA PHE A 30 11.26 0.62 2.75
C PHE A 30 11.61 0.45 4.22
N THR A 31 11.88 -0.77 4.68
CA THR A 31 12.01 -1.06 6.10
C THR A 31 13.39 -0.73 6.65
N ILE A 32 13.41 -0.33 7.92
CA ILE A 32 14.59 -0.31 8.75
C ILE A 32 14.39 -1.41 9.80
N ASN A 33 15.32 -2.37 9.87
CA ASN A 33 15.20 -3.52 10.74
C ASN A 33 16.23 -3.43 11.84
N HIS A 34 15.83 -3.79 13.05
CA HIS A 34 16.56 -3.55 14.28
C HIS A 34 16.76 -4.84 15.06
N LEU A 35 17.95 -5.01 15.62
CA LEU A 35 18.25 -6.09 16.56
C LEU A 35 19.17 -5.57 17.65
N ALA A 36 18.76 -5.67 18.89
CA ALA A 36 19.59 -5.36 20.06
C ALA A 36 19.90 -6.66 20.81
N ARG A 37 21.15 -7.09 20.82
CA ARG A 37 21.62 -8.20 21.67
C ARG A 37 22.21 -7.66 22.96
N ILE A 38 21.65 -8.08 24.09
CA ILE A 38 22.02 -7.59 25.42
C ILE A 38 22.79 -8.68 26.14
N ARG A 39 23.88 -8.29 26.79
CA ARG A 39 24.66 -9.16 27.69
C ARG A 39 24.98 -8.40 28.97
N ALA A 40 24.76 -9.02 30.10
CA ALA A 40 25.18 -8.49 31.40
C ALA A 40 26.49 -9.15 31.81
N GLY A 41 27.49 -8.33 32.07
CA GLY A 41 28.71 -8.71 32.76
C GLY A 41 28.60 -8.43 34.27
N ALA A 42 29.69 -8.61 35.03
CA ALA A 42 29.71 -8.36 36.48
C ALA A 42 29.51 -6.87 36.83
N THR A 43 30.07 -5.97 36.02
CA THR A 43 30.09 -4.52 36.27
C THR A 43 29.60 -3.67 35.09
N GLU A 44 29.32 -4.29 33.97
CA GLU A 44 28.87 -3.60 32.75
C GLU A 44 27.79 -4.34 32.02
N LEU A 45 26.88 -3.59 31.44
CA LEU A 45 25.91 -4.05 30.43
C LEU A 45 26.50 -3.79 29.05
N ARG A 46 26.48 -4.78 28.18
CA ARG A 46 26.88 -4.67 26.76
C ARG A 46 25.69 -4.78 25.85
N VAL A 47 25.62 -3.89 24.89
CA VAL A 47 24.60 -3.86 23.87
C VAL A 47 25.28 -3.94 22.50
N HIS A 48 25.01 -5.01 21.77
CA HIS A 48 25.36 -5.10 20.34
C HIS A 48 24.10 -4.80 19.51
N TYR A 49 24.11 -3.66 18.85
CA TYR A 49 22.98 -3.17 18.07
C TYR A 49 23.25 -3.31 16.58
N VAL A 50 22.27 -3.82 15.85
CA VAL A 50 22.36 -4.05 14.40
C VAL A 50 21.22 -3.34 13.71
N LEU A 51 21.52 -2.65 12.61
CA LEU A 51 20.56 -2.10 11.67
C LEU A 51 20.75 -2.75 10.30
N ASP A 52 19.66 -3.20 9.70
CA ASP A 52 19.59 -3.64 8.31
C ASP A 52 18.59 -2.73 7.59
N ILE A 53 19.13 -1.78 6.82
CA ILE A 53 18.40 -0.68 6.20
C ILE A 53 18.14 -1.03 4.76
N ALA A 54 16.88 -1.22 4.38
CA ALA A 54 16.47 -1.63 3.06
C ALA A 54 16.82 -0.61 1.96
N GLU A 55 16.57 -0.97 0.71
CA GLU A 55 17.06 -0.28 -0.50
C GLU A 55 16.67 1.20 -0.55
N ILE A 56 15.41 1.54 -0.26
CA ILE A 56 14.91 2.91 -0.42
C ILE A 56 15.49 3.85 0.63
N PRO A 57 15.41 3.58 1.94
CA PRO A 57 16.06 4.44 2.92
C PRO A 57 17.59 4.47 2.76
N THR A 58 18.22 3.38 2.33
CA THR A 58 19.65 3.37 1.96
C THR A 58 19.94 4.33 0.83
N PHE A 59 19.15 4.28 -0.25
CA PHE A 59 19.28 5.19 -1.39
C PHE A 59 19.16 6.66 -0.93
N GLN A 60 18.21 6.98 -0.07
CA GLN A 60 18.01 8.34 0.46
C GLN A 60 19.21 8.81 1.28
N ILE A 61 19.72 7.95 2.18
CA ILE A 61 20.91 8.25 3.00
C ILE A 61 22.12 8.53 2.09
N MET A 62 22.36 7.66 1.11
CA MET A 62 23.49 7.81 0.20
C MET A 62 23.34 9.03 -0.70
N HIS A 63 22.14 9.33 -1.19
CA HIS A 63 21.87 10.47 -2.04
C HIS A 63 22.03 11.79 -1.29
N ALA A 64 21.53 11.88 -0.07
CA ALA A 64 21.70 13.05 0.80
C ALA A 64 23.17 13.31 1.14
N ALA A 65 23.97 12.26 1.28
CA ALA A 65 25.41 12.38 1.53
C ALA A 65 26.22 12.78 0.29
N GLY A 66 25.67 12.74 -0.92
CA GLY A 66 26.37 12.93 -2.18
C GLY A 66 27.29 11.75 -2.54
N ALA A 67 28.50 12.00 -3.02
CA ALA A 67 29.41 10.93 -3.38
C ALA A 67 29.69 9.99 -2.19
N TRP A 68 29.27 8.72 -2.28
CA TRP A 68 29.38 7.73 -1.22
C TRP A 68 30.78 7.12 -1.20
N THR A 69 31.69 7.78 -0.49
CA THR A 69 33.07 7.34 -0.30
C THR A 69 33.24 6.56 1.04
N PRO A 70 34.30 5.76 1.22
CA PRO A 70 34.57 5.11 2.50
C PRO A 70 34.67 6.09 3.69
N ALA A 71 35.12 7.31 3.46
CA ALA A 71 35.19 8.35 4.48
C ALA A 71 33.78 8.85 4.88
N ARG A 72 32.92 9.09 3.89
CA ARG A 72 31.51 9.45 4.10
C ARG A 72 30.74 8.35 4.84
N MET A 73 30.93 7.10 4.45
CA MET A 73 30.30 5.96 5.10
C MET A 73 30.73 5.86 6.58
N ARG A 74 32.02 6.06 6.89
CA ARG A 74 32.50 6.10 8.28
C ARG A 74 31.93 7.29 9.07
N GLY A 75 31.81 8.47 8.46
CA GLY A 75 31.16 9.63 9.04
C GLY A 75 29.72 9.33 9.42
N TRP A 76 28.94 8.86 8.45
CA TRP A 76 27.56 8.45 8.68
C TRP A 76 27.45 7.37 9.77
N ALA A 77 28.29 6.34 9.74
CA ALA A 77 28.26 5.28 10.74
C ALA A 77 28.55 5.78 12.17
N ARG A 78 29.36 6.83 12.32
CA ARG A 78 29.62 7.51 13.60
C ARG A 78 28.37 8.27 14.05
N ASP A 79 27.75 9.04 13.16
CA ASP A 79 26.57 9.82 13.47
C ASP A 79 25.41 8.89 13.84
N GLU A 80 25.30 7.75 13.14
CA GLU A 80 24.34 6.69 13.45
C GLU A 80 24.56 6.07 14.82
N SER A 81 25.83 5.89 15.25
CA SER A 81 26.12 5.37 16.60
C SER A 81 25.67 6.33 17.70
N ALA A 82 25.78 7.63 17.48
CA ALA A 82 25.28 8.64 18.41
C ALA A 82 23.74 8.70 18.42
N LEU A 83 23.10 8.55 17.25
CA LEU A 83 21.64 8.48 17.12
C LEU A 83 21.08 7.29 17.91
N VAL A 84 21.68 6.10 17.75
CA VAL A 84 21.25 4.89 18.46
C VAL A 84 21.48 5.09 19.98
N ALA A 85 22.62 5.59 20.41
CA ALA A 85 22.87 5.83 21.83
C ALA A 85 21.88 6.81 22.48
N GLY A 86 21.41 7.79 21.72
CA GLY A 86 20.43 8.78 22.18
C GLY A 86 18.99 8.26 22.25
N ASN A 87 18.63 7.26 21.42
CA ASN A 87 17.26 6.76 21.29
C ASN A 87 17.06 5.35 21.84
N PHE A 88 18.13 4.64 22.22
CA PHE A 88 18.08 3.36 22.91
C PHE A 88 18.23 3.57 24.41
N SER A 89 17.11 3.66 25.12
CA SER A 89 17.09 3.99 26.54
C SER A 89 17.32 2.75 27.40
N VAL A 90 18.30 2.81 28.28
CA VAL A 90 18.55 1.80 29.33
C VAL A 90 18.43 2.47 30.69
N LYS A 91 17.67 1.87 31.61
CA LYS A 91 17.52 2.37 32.99
C LYS A 91 17.74 1.26 33.98
N ALA A 92 18.40 1.59 35.13
CA ALA A 92 18.53 0.71 36.29
C ALA A 92 17.78 1.31 37.46
N GLY A 93 16.79 0.60 37.99
CA GLY A 93 15.95 1.09 39.09
C GLY A 93 15.28 2.43 38.80
N GLY A 94 15.00 2.73 37.53
CA GLY A 94 14.42 4.00 37.06
C GLY A 94 15.45 5.06 36.66
N SER A 95 16.71 4.96 37.07
CA SER A 95 17.78 5.90 36.68
C SER A 95 18.38 5.55 35.32
N ALA A 96 18.58 6.54 34.47
CA ALA A 96 19.15 6.33 33.14
C ALA A 96 20.64 5.86 33.25
N LEU A 97 20.97 4.86 32.45
CA LEU A 97 22.34 4.41 32.25
C LEU A 97 22.84 4.94 30.89
N PRO A 98 23.80 5.87 30.86
CA PRO A 98 24.32 6.39 29.61
C PRO A 98 25.10 5.30 28.86
N LEU A 99 24.78 5.13 27.57
CA LEU A 99 25.51 4.23 26.71
C LEU A 99 26.80 4.88 26.22
N ARG A 100 27.92 4.19 26.43
CA ARG A 100 29.21 4.54 25.85
C ARG A 100 29.40 3.79 24.54
N ILE A 101 29.75 4.48 23.48
CA ILE A 101 30.04 3.90 22.16
C ILE A 101 31.47 3.26 22.26
N GLU A 102 31.53 1.95 22.03
CA GLU A 102 32.80 1.20 22.05
C GLU A 102 33.31 0.99 20.60
N ALA A 103 32.44 0.55 19.71
CA ALA A 103 32.78 0.31 18.32
C ALA A 103 31.58 0.51 17.43
N PHE A 104 31.82 0.78 16.14
CA PHE A 104 30.79 0.79 15.12
C PHE A 104 31.38 0.38 13.77
N SER A 105 30.54 -0.18 12.92
CA SER A 105 30.90 -0.47 11.54
C SER A 105 29.69 -0.32 10.62
N ALA A 106 29.96 -0.02 9.36
CA ALA A 106 28.95 -0.03 8.32
C ALA A 106 29.50 -0.65 7.05
N ARG A 107 28.63 -1.32 6.33
CA ARG A 107 28.93 -1.89 5.00
C ARG A 107 27.71 -1.85 4.13
N THR A 108 27.91 -1.77 2.84
CA THR A 108 26.84 -1.98 1.85
C THR A 108 26.76 -3.46 1.50
N ARG A 109 25.54 -3.93 1.26
CA ARG A 109 25.23 -5.26 0.75
C ARG A 109 24.42 -5.11 -0.53
N PRO A 110 24.46 -6.05 -1.46
CA PRO A 110 23.62 -6.02 -2.65
C PRO A 110 22.15 -6.24 -2.25
N GLY A 111 21.27 -5.36 -2.69
CA GLY A 111 19.83 -5.46 -2.57
C GLY A 111 19.16 -5.64 -3.94
N ALA A 112 17.84 -5.49 -3.97
CA ALA A 112 17.05 -5.66 -5.18
C ALA A 112 17.47 -4.66 -6.27
N GLY A 113 17.55 -5.15 -7.50
CA GLY A 113 17.84 -4.32 -8.66
C GLY A 113 19.21 -3.66 -8.64
N GLY A 114 20.17 -4.17 -7.85
CA GLY A 114 21.49 -3.59 -7.71
C GLY A 114 21.51 -2.33 -6.82
N LEU A 115 20.38 -1.95 -6.21
CA LEU A 115 20.37 -0.94 -5.16
C LEU A 115 21.09 -1.50 -3.93
N PRO A 116 21.93 -0.69 -3.25
CA PRO A 116 22.58 -1.14 -2.04
C PRO A 116 21.60 -1.19 -0.86
N ILE A 117 21.91 -2.07 0.10
CA ILE A 117 21.35 -2.10 1.45
C ILE A 117 22.47 -1.66 2.40
N LEU A 118 22.18 -0.85 3.41
CA LEU A 118 23.13 -0.52 4.46
C LEU A 118 22.96 -1.47 5.64
N TYR A 119 24.04 -2.11 6.02
CA TYR A 119 24.14 -2.94 7.20
C TYR A 119 25.09 -2.27 8.18
N TRP A 120 24.56 -1.85 9.32
CA TRP A 120 25.32 -1.15 10.34
C TRP A 120 25.33 -1.94 11.67
N THR A 121 26.42 -1.87 12.39
CA THR A 121 26.53 -2.44 13.74
C THR A 121 27.19 -1.45 14.69
N GLY A 122 26.71 -1.41 15.93
CA GLY A 122 27.28 -0.63 17.01
C GLY A 122 27.38 -1.45 18.29
N ASP A 123 28.51 -1.35 18.95
CA ASP A 123 28.78 -1.94 20.29
C ASP A 123 28.76 -0.85 21.32
N TYR A 124 28.02 -1.07 22.40
CA TYR A 124 27.88 -0.11 23.50
C TYR A 124 28.09 -0.80 24.82
N SER A 125 28.60 -0.02 25.80
CA SER A 125 28.66 -0.41 27.18
C SER A 125 27.94 0.59 28.08
N ALA A 126 27.45 0.13 29.23
CA ALA A 126 26.93 0.97 30.29
C ALA A 126 27.35 0.39 31.65
N PRO A 127 27.66 1.23 32.66
CA PRO A 127 27.98 0.75 34.00
C PRO A 127 26.75 0.04 34.58
N LEU A 128 26.95 -1.15 35.15
CA LEU A 128 25.90 -1.99 35.68
C LEU A 128 26.04 -2.13 37.18
N PRO A 129 25.01 -1.77 37.99
CA PRO A 129 24.98 -2.07 39.42
C PRO A 129 24.99 -3.58 39.67
N ALA A 130 25.59 -4.01 40.79
CA ALA A 130 25.70 -5.43 41.15
C ALA A 130 24.34 -6.14 41.25
N SER A 131 23.28 -5.40 41.58
CA SER A 131 21.87 -5.88 41.56
C SER A 131 20.97 -4.71 41.16
N ALA A 132 20.19 -4.89 40.09
CA ALA A 132 19.21 -3.90 39.65
C ALA A 132 18.16 -4.52 38.76
N THR A 133 16.98 -3.90 38.73
CA THR A 133 15.99 -4.10 37.65
C THR A 133 16.35 -3.18 36.50
N ILE A 134 16.60 -3.78 35.36
CA ILE A 134 16.91 -3.07 34.12
C ILE A 134 15.67 -2.97 33.27
N SER A 135 15.40 -1.78 32.76
CA SER A 135 14.39 -1.55 31.73
C SER A 135 15.01 -0.96 30.48
N ILE A 136 14.67 -1.51 29.36
CA ILE A 136 15.11 -1.09 28.02
C ILE A 136 13.91 -0.61 27.23
N ASN A 137 14.06 0.50 26.51
CA ASN A 137 13.10 1.00 25.55
C ASN A 137 13.84 1.46 24.29
N ASP A 138 13.55 0.81 23.17
CA ASP A 138 14.16 1.08 21.87
C ASP A 138 13.25 2.00 21.05
N LEU A 139 13.59 3.30 21.05
CA LEU A 139 12.94 4.35 20.27
C LEU A 139 13.72 4.72 19.00
N VAL A 140 14.76 3.96 18.66
CA VAL A 140 15.53 4.19 17.44
C VAL A 140 14.59 4.08 16.24
N TYR A 141 14.57 5.12 15.41
CA TYR A 141 13.69 5.20 14.23
C TYR A 141 12.21 4.91 14.50
N ALA A 142 11.70 5.29 15.68
CA ALA A 142 10.29 5.07 16.03
C ALA A 142 9.30 5.79 15.08
N ASP A 143 9.79 6.82 14.37
CA ASP A 143 9.05 7.59 13.34
C ASP A 143 9.16 6.98 11.93
N ARG A 144 9.86 5.87 11.78
CA ARG A 144 10.12 5.20 10.49
C ARG A 144 9.41 3.86 10.40
N ARG A 145 9.39 3.32 9.18
CA ARG A 145 8.81 2.02 8.93
C ARG A 145 9.73 0.91 9.39
N ILE A 146 9.35 0.27 10.47
CA ILE A 146 10.08 -0.85 11.06
C ILE A 146 9.50 -2.15 10.48
N GLY A 147 10.36 -2.97 9.87
CA GLY A 147 9.99 -4.29 9.40
C GLY A 147 10.20 -5.35 10.48
N TRP A 148 11.36 -5.31 11.15
CA TRP A 148 11.73 -6.19 12.24
C TRP A 148 12.32 -5.37 13.37
N LYS A 149 11.89 -5.62 14.59
CA LYS A 149 12.50 -5.05 15.78
C LYS A 149 12.54 -6.09 16.88
N ASP A 150 13.72 -6.43 17.37
CA ASP A 150 13.85 -7.47 18.38
C ASP A 150 14.95 -7.15 19.41
N ILE A 151 14.67 -7.48 20.67
CA ILE A 151 15.63 -7.44 21.76
C ILE A 151 15.93 -8.88 22.18
N VAL A 152 17.18 -9.28 22.05
CA VAL A 152 17.66 -10.64 22.34
C VAL A 152 18.45 -10.62 23.64
N LEU A 153 17.98 -11.40 24.59
CA LEU A 153 18.61 -11.61 25.90
C LEU A 153 19.29 -12.99 25.94
N PRO A 154 20.25 -13.23 26.87
CA PRO A 154 20.78 -14.57 27.10
C PRO A 154 19.68 -15.59 27.35
N GLY A 155 19.71 -16.70 26.63
CA GLY A 155 18.66 -17.73 26.67
C GLY A 155 17.52 -17.55 25.69
N THR A 156 17.43 -16.44 24.97
CA THR A 156 16.50 -16.27 23.83
C THR A 156 17.22 -16.49 22.51
N THR A 157 16.47 -16.93 21.50
CA THR A 157 17.03 -17.22 20.17
C THR A 157 16.79 -16.06 19.21
N ASP A 158 17.86 -15.63 18.55
CA ASP A 158 17.78 -14.76 17.38
C ASP A 158 17.57 -15.61 16.12
N PRO A 159 16.38 -15.58 15.51
CA PRO A 159 16.10 -16.37 14.33
C PRO A 159 16.63 -15.74 13.03
N THR A 160 17.21 -14.53 13.10
CA THR A 160 17.62 -13.75 11.93
C THR A 160 19.13 -13.82 11.63
N ASP A 161 19.90 -14.51 12.49
CA ASP A 161 21.36 -14.51 12.42
C ASP A 161 21.94 -13.08 12.34
N GLY A 162 21.46 -12.19 13.21
CA GLY A 162 21.90 -10.79 13.20
C GLY A 162 21.37 -10.01 12.00
N LEU A 163 20.13 -10.19 11.63
CA LEU A 163 19.47 -9.57 10.48
C LEU A 163 20.15 -9.91 9.14
N ARG A 164 20.78 -11.11 9.04
CA ARG A 164 21.36 -11.59 7.78
C ARG A 164 20.39 -12.45 6.99
N SER A 165 19.43 -13.07 7.67
CA SER A 165 18.39 -13.89 7.09
C SER A 165 17.09 -13.74 7.85
N TYR A 166 15.95 -13.86 7.17
CA TYR A 166 14.64 -13.73 7.81
C TYR A 166 13.86 -15.03 7.59
N PRO A 167 13.36 -15.67 8.68
CA PRO A 167 12.58 -16.90 8.56
C PRO A 167 11.32 -16.64 7.75
N SER A 168 11.07 -17.45 6.72
CA SER A 168 9.90 -17.28 5.83
C SER A 168 8.55 -17.34 6.58
N ALA A 169 8.49 -18.11 7.66
CA ALA A 169 7.30 -18.22 8.52
C ALA A 169 6.98 -16.92 9.29
N LEU A 170 7.96 -16.03 9.48
CA LEU A 170 7.79 -14.78 10.24
C LEU A 170 7.77 -13.53 9.36
N ILE A 171 7.94 -13.65 8.05
CA ILE A 171 7.89 -12.51 7.13
C ILE A 171 6.51 -11.86 7.13
N GLY A 172 5.43 -12.64 7.25
CA GLY A 172 4.05 -12.12 7.30
C GLY A 172 3.65 -11.52 8.65
N SER A 173 4.41 -11.80 9.72
CA SER A 173 4.20 -11.28 11.07
C SER A 173 5.57 -11.13 11.75
N PRO A 174 6.36 -10.13 11.36
CA PRO A 174 7.69 -9.92 11.91
C PRO A 174 7.63 -9.54 13.39
N ARG A 175 8.67 -9.88 14.14
CA ARG A 175 8.76 -9.49 15.56
C ARG A 175 8.82 -7.99 15.71
N HIS A 176 8.13 -7.48 16.73
CA HIS A 176 8.17 -6.08 17.12
C HIS A 176 8.34 -5.96 18.63
N ASN A 177 9.53 -6.28 19.14
CA ASN A 177 9.91 -6.22 20.53
C ASN A 177 10.78 -4.97 20.77
N ASP A 178 10.18 -3.90 21.23
CA ASP A 178 10.85 -2.61 21.50
C ASP A 178 11.16 -2.37 22.97
N ARG A 179 10.69 -3.25 23.88
CA ARG A 179 10.85 -3.13 25.32
C ARG A 179 11.34 -4.43 25.93
N ALA A 180 12.20 -4.29 26.93
CA ALA A 180 12.58 -5.41 27.77
C ALA A 180 12.74 -4.96 29.22
N THR A 181 12.36 -5.83 30.14
CA THR A 181 12.59 -5.65 31.58
C THR A 181 13.15 -6.95 32.15
N PHE A 182 14.21 -6.85 32.93
CA PHE A 182 14.86 -8.01 33.56
C PHE A 182 15.60 -7.60 34.81
N GLU A 183 15.86 -8.57 35.67
CA GLU A 183 16.71 -8.40 36.85
C GLU A 183 18.13 -8.85 36.55
N VAL A 184 19.11 -8.11 37.07
CA VAL A 184 20.51 -8.50 37.03
C VAL A 184 21.02 -8.70 38.46
N ARG A 185 21.70 -9.81 38.70
CA ARG A 185 22.42 -10.11 39.95
C ARG A 185 23.75 -10.79 39.62
N GLY A 186 24.83 -10.16 39.96
CA GLY A 186 26.18 -10.73 39.71
C GLY A 186 26.43 -11.07 38.25
N GLY A 187 25.94 -10.27 37.31
CA GLY A 187 26.10 -10.48 35.87
C GLY A 187 25.15 -11.51 35.26
N ARG A 188 24.22 -12.07 36.04
CA ARG A 188 23.20 -12.98 35.53
C ARG A 188 21.87 -12.24 35.31
N ILE A 189 21.26 -12.47 34.16
CA ILE A 189 19.94 -11.97 33.82
C ILE A 189 18.88 -13.01 34.27
N THR A 190 17.87 -12.54 35.00
CA THR A 190 16.74 -13.34 35.48
C THR A 190 15.44 -12.55 35.31
N ASN A 191 14.30 -13.21 35.45
CA ASN A 191 12.97 -12.59 35.36
C ASN A 191 12.77 -11.71 34.14
N ALA A 192 13.30 -12.15 32.99
CA ALA A 192 13.24 -11.41 31.73
C ALA A 192 11.84 -11.41 31.14
N ARG A 193 11.36 -10.23 30.81
CA ARG A 193 10.14 -9.99 30.03
C ARG A 193 10.51 -9.14 28.83
N ILE A 194 10.17 -9.63 27.64
CA ILE A 194 10.34 -8.93 26.38
C ILE A 194 8.94 -8.67 25.84
N GLY A 195 8.69 -7.50 25.33
CA GLY A 195 7.41 -7.10 24.77
C GLY A 195 7.54 -5.93 23.80
N GLY A 196 6.50 -5.71 23.06
CA GLY A 196 6.36 -4.64 22.11
C GLY A 196 4.90 -4.45 21.73
N ASP A 197 4.64 -3.51 20.87
CA ASP A 197 3.30 -3.27 20.35
C ASP A 197 3.04 -4.19 19.16
N GLU A 198 2.29 -5.29 19.40
CA GLU A 198 1.91 -6.24 18.34
C GLU A 198 1.06 -5.59 17.24
N THR A 199 0.47 -4.41 17.50
CA THR A 199 -0.34 -3.70 16.51
C THR A 199 0.50 -3.00 15.44
N ALA A 200 1.79 -2.84 15.67
CA ALA A 200 2.73 -2.23 14.74
C ALA A 200 3.25 -3.20 13.65
N ALA A 201 2.91 -4.48 13.75
CA ALA A 201 3.33 -5.48 12.77
C ALA A 201 2.63 -5.26 11.42
N TRP A 202 3.36 -4.67 10.47
CA TRP A 202 2.88 -4.48 9.12
C TRP A 202 3.16 -5.71 8.26
N SER A 203 2.10 -6.29 7.66
CA SER A 203 2.24 -7.33 6.65
C SER A 203 2.68 -6.72 5.31
N ALA A 204 3.89 -7.06 4.87
CA ALA A 204 4.40 -6.64 3.57
C ALA A 204 3.52 -7.20 2.44
N PRO A 205 3.01 -6.36 1.50
CA PRO A 205 2.48 -6.89 0.25
C PRO A 205 3.60 -7.63 -0.49
N SER A 206 3.25 -8.70 -1.19
CA SER A 206 4.19 -9.57 -1.90
C SER A 206 5.02 -8.80 -2.93
N ILE A 207 6.25 -8.42 -2.57
CA ILE A 207 7.16 -7.59 -3.38
C ILE A 207 8.06 -8.46 -4.27
N VAL A 208 7.86 -9.78 -4.27
CA VAL A 208 8.69 -10.77 -5.00
C VAL A 208 8.86 -10.43 -6.50
N LYS A 209 7.92 -9.69 -7.09
CA LYS A 209 7.96 -9.37 -8.52
C LYS A 209 8.71 -8.07 -8.87
N ALA A 210 8.94 -7.19 -7.90
CA ALA A 210 9.67 -5.94 -8.13
C ALA A 210 11.16 -6.18 -8.41
N SER A 211 11.74 -7.17 -7.74
CA SER A 211 13.16 -7.51 -7.87
C SER A 211 13.52 -7.96 -9.29
N ALA A 212 12.66 -8.78 -9.92
CA ALA A 212 12.96 -9.34 -11.24
C ALA A 212 13.19 -8.27 -12.31
N LEU A 213 12.36 -7.22 -12.36
CA LEU A 213 12.50 -6.17 -13.35
C LEU A 213 13.67 -5.24 -13.05
N SER A 214 13.91 -4.91 -11.78
CA SER A 214 15.05 -4.10 -11.37
C SER A 214 16.39 -4.80 -11.61
N ASP A 215 16.46 -6.13 -11.42
CA ASP A 215 17.64 -6.93 -11.73
C ASP A 215 17.94 -6.96 -13.23
N LEU A 216 16.89 -6.97 -14.08
CA LEU A 216 17.04 -6.87 -15.53
C LEU A 216 17.63 -5.49 -15.94
N VAL A 217 17.27 -4.42 -15.24
CA VAL A 217 17.84 -3.07 -15.45
C VAL A 217 19.29 -2.99 -14.99
N ALA A 218 19.64 -3.69 -13.92
CA ALA A 218 20.97 -3.63 -13.28
C ALA A 218 22.08 -4.30 -14.09
N ARG A 219 21.78 -5.19 -15.03
CA ARG A 219 22.81 -5.88 -15.82
C ARG A 219 23.64 -4.90 -16.68
N LYS A 220 24.97 -5.08 -16.62
CA LYS A 220 25.94 -4.17 -17.29
C LYS A 220 25.92 -4.29 -18.81
N ALA A 221 25.78 -5.49 -19.36
CA ALA A 221 25.77 -5.75 -20.79
C ALA A 221 24.34 -5.73 -21.36
N GLN A 222 24.00 -4.75 -22.16
CA GLN A 222 22.71 -4.65 -22.83
C GLN A 222 22.89 -4.90 -24.32
N THR A 223 22.78 -6.17 -24.71
CA THR A 223 22.66 -6.53 -26.12
C THR A 223 21.24 -6.22 -26.64
N PRO A 224 21.03 -5.99 -27.95
CA PRO A 224 19.68 -5.79 -28.50
C PRO A 224 18.69 -6.91 -28.12
N ALA A 225 19.16 -8.16 -28.10
CA ALA A 225 18.35 -9.30 -27.66
C ALA A 225 17.96 -9.20 -26.18
N TRP A 226 18.86 -8.72 -25.33
CA TRP A 226 18.58 -8.47 -23.91
C TRP A 226 17.55 -7.35 -23.71
N VAL A 227 17.65 -6.26 -24.47
CA VAL A 227 16.68 -5.16 -24.43
C VAL A 227 15.28 -5.66 -24.83
N LEU A 228 15.17 -6.46 -25.90
CA LEU A 228 13.90 -7.05 -26.29
C LEU A 228 13.34 -7.98 -25.20
N LEU A 229 14.17 -8.84 -24.60
CA LEU A 229 13.76 -9.70 -23.50
C LEU A 229 13.21 -8.91 -22.31
N THR A 230 13.88 -7.82 -21.93
CA THR A 230 13.43 -6.98 -20.81
C THR A 230 12.15 -6.20 -21.11
N ILE A 231 11.92 -5.81 -22.37
CA ILE A 231 10.64 -5.22 -22.80
C ILE A 231 9.51 -6.24 -22.65
N PHE A 232 9.68 -7.47 -23.11
CA PHE A 232 8.67 -8.51 -22.95
C PHE A 232 8.44 -8.86 -21.48
N ALA A 233 9.52 -8.95 -20.68
CA ALA A 233 9.42 -9.20 -19.25
C ALA A 233 8.67 -8.06 -18.53
N ALA A 234 8.96 -6.79 -18.86
CA ALA A 234 8.26 -5.64 -18.30
C ALA A 234 6.77 -5.67 -18.64
N PHE A 235 6.40 -5.95 -19.88
CA PHE A 235 5.01 -6.12 -20.29
C PHE A 235 4.33 -7.25 -19.52
N GLY A 236 4.96 -8.43 -19.46
CA GLY A 236 4.43 -9.59 -18.74
C GLY A 236 4.24 -9.34 -17.25
N LEU A 237 5.20 -8.67 -16.59
CA LEU A 237 5.11 -8.29 -15.18
C LEU A 237 4.00 -7.25 -14.94
N GLY A 238 3.82 -6.28 -15.84
CA GLY A 238 2.72 -5.35 -15.81
C GLY A 238 1.37 -6.04 -15.96
N ALA A 239 1.28 -7.02 -16.87
CA ALA A 239 0.10 -7.86 -17.04
C ALA A 239 -0.21 -8.69 -15.79
N LEU A 240 0.79 -9.35 -15.20
CA LEU A 240 0.65 -10.10 -13.95
C LEU A 240 0.25 -9.18 -12.78
N HIS A 241 0.86 -8.00 -12.69
CA HIS A 241 0.46 -6.99 -11.72
C HIS A 241 -1.01 -6.59 -11.89
N GLY A 242 -1.51 -6.55 -13.12
CA GLY A 242 -2.94 -6.36 -13.43
C GLY A 242 -3.86 -7.42 -12.82
N LEU A 243 -3.40 -8.65 -12.64
CA LEU A 243 -4.16 -9.77 -12.05
C LEU A 243 -4.10 -9.80 -10.52
N GLU A 244 -3.12 -9.17 -9.90
CA GLU A 244 -3.04 -9.11 -8.43
C GLU A 244 -4.24 -8.37 -7.84
N PRO A 245 -4.83 -8.84 -6.73
CA PRO A 245 -5.90 -8.11 -6.07
C PRO A 245 -5.41 -6.74 -5.63
N GLY A 246 -6.19 -5.69 -5.90
CA GLY A 246 -5.84 -4.31 -5.56
C GLY A 246 -7.04 -3.39 -5.60
N HIS A 247 -7.00 -2.33 -4.80
CA HIS A 247 -8.13 -1.43 -4.57
C HIS A 247 -8.66 -0.79 -5.87
N GLY A 248 -7.77 -0.28 -6.73
CA GLY A 248 -8.16 0.34 -8.00
C GLY A 248 -8.82 -0.64 -8.99
N LYS A 249 -8.41 -1.91 -8.98
CA LYS A 249 -8.96 -2.96 -9.85
C LYS A 249 -10.35 -3.39 -9.41
N ALA A 250 -10.56 -3.53 -8.11
CA ALA A 250 -11.88 -3.77 -7.55
C ALA A 250 -12.82 -2.60 -7.89
N LEU A 251 -12.37 -1.36 -7.71
CA LEU A 251 -13.10 -0.15 -8.08
C LEU A 251 -13.51 -0.16 -9.56
N LEU A 252 -12.56 -0.50 -10.45
CA LEU A 252 -12.84 -0.63 -11.89
C LEU A 252 -13.91 -1.67 -12.17
N ALA A 253 -13.78 -2.89 -11.65
CA ALA A 253 -14.74 -3.97 -11.88
C ALA A 253 -16.14 -3.59 -11.38
N PHE A 254 -16.24 -3.05 -10.18
CA PHE A 254 -17.53 -2.62 -9.60
C PHE A 254 -18.14 -1.45 -10.37
N THR A 255 -17.35 -0.48 -10.80
CA THR A 255 -17.82 0.66 -11.60
C THR A 255 -18.41 0.18 -12.93
N LEU A 256 -17.76 -0.78 -13.59
CA LEU A 256 -18.23 -1.35 -14.85
C LEU A 256 -19.57 -2.11 -14.71
N VAL A 257 -19.71 -2.89 -13.63
CA VAL A 257 -20.97 -3.61 -13.34
C VAL A 257 -22.08 -2.63 -13.01
N GLY A 258 -21.83 -1.69 -12.12
CA GLY A 258 -22.84 -0.72 -11.67
C GLY A 258 -23.32 0.23 -12.75
N ALA A 259 -22.47 0.58 -13.72
CA ALA A 259 -22.77 1.50 -14.82
C ALA A 259 -23.32 0.81 -16.07
N ARG A 260 -23.46 -0.52 -16.11
CA ARG A 260 -23.74 -1.29 -17.35
C ARG A 260 -22.87 -0.83 -18.53
N ALA A 261 -21.57 -0.68 -18.26
CA ALA A 261 -20.63 -0.03 -19.15
C ALA A 261 -20.48 -0.78 -20.48
N THR A 262 -20.20 -0.02 -21.53
CA THR A 262 -19.86 -0.56 -22.85
C THR A 262 -18.38 -0.98 -22.88
N PHE A 263 -17.98 -1.77 -23.88
CA PHE A 263 -16.58 -2.13 -24.10
C PHE A 263 -15.67 -0.89 -24.21
N LYS A 264 -16.09 0.14 -24.97
CA LYS A 264 -15.32 1.38 -25.10
C LYS A 264 -15.10 2.06 -23.75
N GLN A 265 -16.13 2.11 -22.92
CA GLN A 265 -16.04 2.67 -21.58
C GLN A 265 -15.10 1.84 -20.68
N ALA A 266 -15.13 0.52 -20.77
CA ALA A 266 -14.21 -0.35 -20.03
C ALA A 266 -12.74 -0.08 -20.38
N VAL A 267 -12.42 0.06 -21.67
CA VAL A 267 -11.07 0.37 -22.15
C VAL A 267 -10.64 1.77 -21.69
N ILE A 268 -11.51 2.78 -21.79
CA ILE A 268 -11.19 4.15 -21.34
C ILE A 268 -10.95 4.19 -19.83
N LEU A 269 -11.77 3.49 -19.04
CA LEU A 269 -11.59 3.42 -17.58
C LEU A 269 -10.29 2.71 -17.21
N ALA A 270 -9.94 1.60 -17.87
CA ALA A 270 -8.68 0.90 -17.68
C ALA A 270 -7.49 1.78 -18.06
N ALA A 271 -7.57 2.51 -19.17
CA ALA A 271 -6.55 3.46 -19.59
C ALA A 271 -6.39 4.63 -18.61
N ALA A 272 -7.50 5.19 -18.12
CA ALA A 272 -7.48 6.29 -17.14
C ALA A 272 -6.84 5.86 -15.81
N LEU A 273 -7.19 4.67 -15.31
CA LEU A 273 -6.59 4.09 -14.12
C LEU A 273 -5.09 3.88 -14.29
N THR A 274 -4.69 3.25 -15.41
CA THR A 274 -3.27 2.98 -15.71
C THR A 274 -2.48 4.27 -15.89
N PHE A 275 -3.05 5.27 -16.57
CA PHE A 275 -2.41 6.57 -16.77
C PHE A 275 -2.17 7.28 -15.44
N ALA A 276 -3.18 7.33 -14.55
CA ALA A 276 -3.06 7.90 -13.23
C ALA A 276 -2.00 7.17 -12.40
N HIS A 277 -1.95 5.82 -12.47
CA HIS A 277 -0.95 5.01 -11.81
C HIS A 277 0.47 5.32 -12.29
N THR A 278 0.66 5.37 -13.60
CA THR A 278 1.98 5.66 -14.21
C THR A 278 2.47 7.04 -13.83
N ILE A 279 1.60 8.06 -13.93
CA ILE A 279 1.97 9.43 -13.53
C ILE A 279 2.29 9.51 -12.04
N ALA A 280 1.52 8.87 -11.18
CA ALA A 280 1.79 8.85 -9.73
C ALA A 280 3.17 8.23 -9.42
N VAL A 281 3.53 7.13 -10.08
CA VAL A 281 4.86 6.50 -9.95
C VAL A 281 5.96 7.45 -10.41
N LEU A 282 5.80 8.11 -11.56
CA LEU A 282 6.80 9.03 -12.11
C LEU A 282 6.98 10.26 -11.21
N LEU A 283 5.88 10.88 -10.77
CA LEU A 283 5.92 12.04 -9.89
C LEU A 283 6.57 11.70 -8.55
N LEU A 284 6.21 10.56 -7.97
CA LEU A 284 6.79 10.14 -6.71
C LEU A 284 8.27 9.84 -6.83
N ALA A 285 8.71 9.20 -7.92
CA ALA A 285 10.13 8.96 -8.15
C ALA A 285 10.92 10.27 -8.34
N VAL A 286 10.33 11.27 -9.01
CA VAL A 286 10.92 12.61 -9.11
C VAL A 286 11.02 13.26 -7.73
N VAL A 287 9.94 13.24 -6.95
CA VAL A 287 9.94 13.77 -5.58
C VAL A 287 11.03 13.10 -4.73
N LEU A 288 11.13 11.76 -4.79
CA LEU A 288 12.14 10.99 -4.06
C LEU A 288 13.58 11.29 -4.51
N SER A 289 13.77 11.67 -5.77
CA SER A 289 15.09 12.03 -6.31
C SER A 289 15.58 13.40 -5.80
N PHE A 290 14.67 14.30 -5.43
CA PHE A 290 15.01 15.65 -4.97
C PHE A 290 14.80 15.86 -3.47
N ALA A 291 13.96 15.06 -2.80
CA ALA A 291 13.63 15.20 -1.40
C ALA A 291 14.67 14.49 -0.51
N THR A 292 15.64 15.23 -0.02
CA THR A 292 16.70 14.71 0.86
C THR A 292 16.28 14.56 2.33
N GLY A 293 15.08 15.01 2.72
CA GLY A 293 14.65 15.04 4.13
C GLY A 293 13.27 14.47 4.42
N PHE A 294 12.46 14.13 3.41
CA PHE A 294 11.12 13.56 3.64
C PHE A 294 11.21 12.05 3.83
N ALA A 295 10.65 11.57 4.92
CA ALA A 295 10.39 10.14 5.06
C ALA A 295 9.40 9.74 3.95
N THR A 296 9.88 8.97 2.98
CA THR A 296 9.09 8.45 1.85
C THR A 296 7.79 7.79 2.33
N GLU A 297 7.83 7.20 3.50
CA GLU A 297 6.72 6.53 4.17
C GLU A 297 5.60 7.48 4.55
N GLN A 298 5.93 8.65 5.08
CA GLN A 298 4.94 9.66 5.41
C GLN A 298 4.19 10.11 4.15
N VAL A 299 4.89 10.28 3.03
CA VAL A 299 4.26 10.63 1.74
C VAL A 299 3.30 9.53 1.29
N PHE A 300 3.70 8.25 1.36
CA PHE A 300 2.81 7.12 1.04
C PHE A 300 1.59 7.06 1.96
N THR A 301 1.79 7.28 3.24
CA THR A 301 0.74 7.26 4.25
C THR A 301 -0.27 8.39 4.00
N TRP A 302 0.19 9.62 3.72
CA TRP A 302 -0.67 10.73 3.34
C TRP A 302 -1.41 10.48 2.04
N ILE A 303 -0.75 9.95 1.01
CA ILE A 303 -1.38 9.55 -0.24
C ILE A 303 -2.50 8.54 0.03
N THR A 304 -2.20 7.48 0.78
CA THR A 304 -3.18 6.43 1.12
C THR A 304 -4.38 7.01 1.87
N LEU A 305 -4.15 7.91 2.84
CA LEU A 305 -5.20 8.57 3.61
C LEU A 305 -6.11 9.43 2.71
N VAL A 306 -5.53 10.34 1.94
CA VAL A 306 -6.28 11.28 1.08
C VAL A 306 -7.10 10.53 0.03
N PHE A 307 -6.50 9.54 -0.64
CA PHE A 307 -7.22 8.74 -1.64
C PHE A 307 -8.22 7.79 -1.00
N GLY A 308 -7.93 7.24 0.17
CA GLY A 308 -8.89 6.48 0.96
C GLY A 308 -10.17 7.27 1.24
N VAL A 309 -10.02 8.52 1.69
CA VAL A 309 -11.16 9.45 1.91
C VAL A 309 -11.93 9.68 0.61
N ALA A 310 -11.24 9.97 -0.50
CA ALA A 310 -11.89 10.20 -1.79
C ALA A 310 -12.68 8.96 -2.27
N VAL A 311 -12.08 7.77 -2.20
CA VAL A 311 -12.72 6.51 -2.59
C VAL A 311 -13.92 6.20 -1.69
N ALA A 312 -13.79 6.33 -0.37
CA ALA A 312 -14.87 6.09 0.57
C ALA A 312 -16.03 7.07 0.35
N PHE A 313 -15.74 8.34 0.08
CA PHE A 313 -16.75 9.36 -0.24
C PHE A 313 -17.50 9.03 -1.54
N ILE A 314 -16.80 8.63 -2.61
CA ILE A 314 -17.41 8.20 -3.87
C ILE A 314 -18.35 7.02 -3.64
N GLY A 315 -17.91 6.02 -2.87
CA GLY A 315 -18.72 4.85 -2.51
C GLY A 315 -19.97 5.24 -1.71
N ALA A 316 -19.80 6.01 -0.63
CA ALA A 316 -20.90 6.48 0.21
C ALA A 316 -21.91 7.32 -0.58
N ARG A 317 -21.44 8.21 -1.45
CA ARG A 317 -22.29 8.99 -2.35
C ARG A 317 -23.06 8.11 -3.34
N GLY A 318 -22.40 7.09 -3.89
CA GLY A 318 -23.02 6.09 -4.75
C GLY A 318 -24.13 5.33 -4.03
N LEU A 319 -23.90 4.91 -2.78
CA LEU A 319 -24.89 4.23 -1.95
C LEU A 319 -26.09 5.13 -1.64
N THR A 320 -25.85 6.38 -1.28
CA THR A 320 -26.90 7.37 -1.04
C THR A 320 -27.79 7.53 -2.27
N LEU A 321 -27.19 7.70 -3.44
CA LEU A 321 -27.94 7.86 -4.69
C LEU A 321 -28.72 6.59 -5.05
N ALA A 322 -28.16 5.40 -4.81
CA ALA A 322 -28.85 4.13 -5.03
C ALA A 322 -30.08 3.99 -4.13
N LEU A 323 -29.94 4.36 -2.83
CA LEU A 323 -31.04 4.34 -1.85
C LEU A 323 -32.16 5.34 -2.21
N LEU A 324 -31.79 6.57 -2.57
CA LEU A 324 -32.77 7.61 -2.97
C LEU A 324 -33.56 7.16 -4.19
N ARG A 325 -32.90 6.56 -5.20
CA ARG A 325 -33.58 6.04 -6.39
C ARG A 325 -34.52 4.89 -6.04
N ALA A 326 -34.06 3.93 -5.24
CA ALA A 326 -34.90 2.81 -4.82
C ALA A 326 -36.14 3.25 -4.03
N ASN A 327 -36.04 4.32 -3.24
CA ASN A 327 -37.20 4.91 -2.54
C ASN A 327 -38.15 5.60 -3.53
N ALA A 328 -37.63 6.40 -4.47
CA ALA A 328 -38.45 7.05 -5.49
C ALA A 328 -39.20 6.02 -6.37
N ASP A 329 -38.54 4.94 -6.77
CA ASP A 329 -39.16 3.85 -7.54
C ASP A 329 -40.27 3.16 -6.74
N ARG A 330 -40.09 2.96 -5.43
CA ARG A 330 -41.11 2.40 -4.52
C ARG A 330 -42.31 3.32 -4.34
N GLU A 331 -42.08 4.63 -4.21
CA GLU A 331 -43.14 5.63 -4.11
C GLU A 331 -43.93 5.71 -5.41
N HIS A 332 -43.25 5.68 -6.55
CA HIS A 332 -43.89 5.64 -7.87
C HIS A 332 -44.75 4.38 -8.04
N ALA A 333 -44.24 3.20 -7.70
CA ALA A 333 -45.02 1.96 -7.77
C ALA A 333 -46.25 2.01 -6.86
N ARG A 334 -46.14 2.54 -5.63
CA ARG A 334 -47.26 2.73 -4.69
C ARG A 334 -48.31 3.72 -5.21
N ALA A 335 -47.91 4.75 -5.95
CA ALA A 335 -48.79 5.72 -6.55
C ALA A 335 -49.63 5.07 -7.67
N HIS A 336 -49.03 4.22 -8.50
CA HIS A 336 -49.73 3.40 -9.50
C HIS A 336 -50.73 2.43 -8.85
N ASP A 337 -50.33 1.72 -7.78
CA ASP A 337 -51.21 0.79 -7.05
C ASP A 337 -52.45 1.48 -6.43
N ARG A 338 -52.31 2.77 -6.10
CA ARG A 338 -53.41 3.61 -5.57
C ARG A 338 -54.28 4.26 -6.63
N GLY A 339 -54.04 4.00 -7.91
CA GLY A 339 -54.83 4.57 -9.01
C GLY A 339 -54.74 6.08 -9.17
N ILE A 340 -53.67 6.70 -8.62
CA ILE A 340 -53.41 8.13 -8.77
C ILE A 340 -53.00 8.38 -10.22
N ALA A 341 -53.93 8.96 -11.03
CA ALA A 341 -53.64 9.29 -12.41
C ALA A 341 -52.59 10.40 -12.48
N HIS A 342 -51.40 10.09 -12.93
CA HIS A 342 -50.41 11.08 -13.28
C HIS A 342 -50.72 11.57 -14.69
N HIS A 343 -51.09 12.84 -14.83
CA HIS A 343 -51.23 13.48 -16.12
C HIS A 343 -49.87 13.56 -16.80
N HIS A 344 -49.64 12.69 -17.76
CA HIS A 344 -48.55 12.82 -18.71
C HIS A 344 -48.98 13.87 -19.73
N HIS A 345 -48.40 15.07 -19.67
CA HIS A 345 -48.51 16.03 -20.77
C HIS A 345 -47.62 15.50 -21.92
N ASP A 346 -48.21 14.69 -22.81
CA ASP A 346 -47.60 14.30 -24.05
C ASP A 346 -48.01 15.26 -25.16
N GLU A 347 -47.19 16.29 -25.37
CA GLU A 347 -47.30 17.10 -26.60
C GLU A 347 -46.22 16.77 -27.66
N THR A 348 -45.37 15.75 -27.48
CA THR A 348 -44.45 15.33 -28.55
C THR A 348 -44.30 13.80 -28.54
N GLY A 349 -44.79 13.18 -29.57
CA GLY A 349 -44.88 11.72 -29.79
C GLY A 349 -43.51 11.04 -29.89
N HIS A 350 -42.84 10.82 -28.79
CA HIS A 350 -41.67 9.94 -28.68
C HIS A 350 -42.03 8.74 -27.83
N GLY A 351 -42.06 7.55 -28.47
CA GLY A 351 -42.37 6.28 -27.84
C GLY A 351 -41.58 6.05 -26.57
N HIS A 352 -42.27 5.81 -25.45
CA HIS A 352 -41.69 5.46 -24.18
C HIS A 352 -41.02 4.10 -24.30
N SER A 353 -39.66 4.10 -24.28
CA SER A 353 -38.96 2.88 -24.01
C SER A 353 -39.18 2.57 -22.52
N HIS A 354 -39.72 1.39 -22.20
CA HIS A 354 -39.72 0.84 -20.86
C HIS A 354 -38.26 0.53 -20.43
N ALA A 355 -37.47 1.56 -20.30
CA ALA A 355 -36.19 1.44 -19.68
C ALA A 355 -36.40 1.10 -18.19
N ILE A 356 -35.91 -0.04 -17.78
CA ILE A 356 -35.99 -0.54 -16.42
C ILE A 356 -35.55 0.59 -15.47
N PRO A 357 -36.40 1.02 -14.48
CA PRO A 357 -36.01 2.06 -13.50
C PRO A 357 -34.69 1.68 -12.83
N GLY A 358 -33.76 2.59 -12.79
CA GLY A 358 -32.43 2.35 -12.23
C GLY A 358 -31.26 2.47 -13.21
N SER A 359 -31.50 2.75 -14.50
CA SER A 359 -30.46 2.81 -15.53
C SER A 359 -29.91 4.21 -15.86
N ALA A 360 -30.05 5.20 -14.94
CA ALA A 360 -29.29 6.43 -15.14
C ALA A 360 -27.79 6.10 -14.92
N PRO A 361 -26.95 6.15 -15.97
CA PRO A 361 -25.54 5.82 -15.83
C PRO A 361 -24.90 6.79 -14.83
N LEU A 362 -24.04 6.28 -13.97
CA LEU A 362 -23.01 7.13 -13.35
C LEU A 362 -22.46 7.99 -14.48
N HIS A 363 -22.50 9.32 -14.35
CA HIS A 363 -21.95 10.17 -15.39
C HIS A 363 -20.56 9.65 -15.73
N PHE A 364 -20.29 9.34 -16.99
CA PHE A 364 -19.04 8.73 -17.44
C PHE A 364 -17.82 9.48 -16.89
N ARG A 365 -17.91 10.80 -16.74
CA ARG A 365 -16.90 11.65 -16.10
C ARG A 365 -16.63 11.24 -14.64
N SER A 366 -17.67 10.96 -13.86
CA SER A 366 -17.52 10.50 -12.46
C SER A 366 -16.86 9.12 -12.38
N ALA A 367 -17.18 8.23 -13.34
CA ALA A 367 -16.55 6.92 -13.43
C ALA A 367 -15.06 7.02 -13.79
N VAL A 368 -14.69 7.93 -14.70
CA VAL A 368 -13.29 8.19 -15.05
C VAL A 368 -12.52 8.76 -13.85
N LEU A 369 -13.10 9.74 -13.14
CA LEU A 369 -12.47 10.30 -11.93
C LEU A 369 -12.29 9.23 -10.83
N ALA A 370 -13.27 8.34 -10.65
CA ALA A 370 -13.17 7.22 -9.73
C ALA A 370 -12.08 6.22 -10.15
N ALA A 371 -11.98 5.90 -11.44
CA ALA A 371 -10.91 5.04 -11.96
C ALA A 371 -9.53 5.68 -11.76
N MET A 372 -9.39 6.98 -12.04
CA MET A 372 -8.14 7.70 -11.81
C MET A 372 -7.76 7.72 -10.33
N SER A 373 -8.70 8.00 -9.41
CA SER A 373 -8.42 7.99 -7.96
C SER A 373 -7.93 6.63 -7.49
N GLY A 374 -8.50 5.53 -8.03
CA GLY A 374 -8.02 4.16 -7.73
C GLY A 374 -6.64 3.84 -8.30
N GLY A 375 -6.20 4.57 -9.35
CA GLY A 375 -4.88 4.41 -9.97
C GLY A 375 -3.75 5.19 -9.30
N ILE A 376 -4.05 6.26 -8.56
CA ILE A 376 -3.02 7.16 -8.01
C ILE A 376 -2.16 6.52 -6.91
N ALA A 377 -2.62 5.43 -6.25
CA ALA A 377 -1.77 4.69 -5.32
C ALA A 377 -0.59 4.05 -6.09
N PRO A 378 0.64 4.58 -5.97
CA PRO A 378 1.78 4.09 -6.74
C PRO A 378 2.20 2.71 -6.24
N CYS A 379 2.57 1.80 -7.15
CA CYS A 379 3.09 0.51 -6.73
C CYS A 379 4.58 0.62 -6.36
N PRO A 380 5.01 0.02 -5.23
CA PRO A 380 6.40 0.04 -4.80
C PRO A 380 7.36 -0.55 -5.85
N ALA A 381 6.89 -1.55 -6.61
CA ALA A 381 7.66 -2.22 -7.64
C ALA A 381 8.18 -1.28 -8.74
N ALA A 382 7.31 -0.45 -9.29
CA ALA A 382 7.69 0.50 -10.35
C ALA A 382 8.65 1.60 -9.83
N ILE A 383 8.51 1.99 -8.56
CA ILE A 383 9.41 2.96 -7.92
C ILE A 383 10.81 2.39 -7.81
N VAL A 384 10.95 1.15 -7.33
CA VAL A 384 12.27 0.48 -7.24
C VAL A 384 12.94 0.40 -8.60
N VAL A 385 12.21 0.03 -9.65
CA VAL A 385 12.72 -0.02 -11.03
C VAL A 385 13.25 1.35 -11.48
N LEU A 386 12.49 2.42 -11.21
CA LEU A 386 12.88 3.77 -11.63
C LEU A 386 14.07 4.29 -10.81
N LEU A 387 14.08 4.09 -9.49
CA LEU A 387 15.21 4.47 -8.65
C LEU A 387 16.48 3.69 -9.02
N THR A 388 16.35 2.39 -9.35
CA THR A 388 17.46 1.59 -9.89
C THR A 388 18.00 2.16 -11.19
N ALA A 389 17.11 2.52 -12.12
CA ALA A 389 17.51 3.11 -13.41
C ALA A 389 18.17 4.47 -13.22
N LEU A 390 17.69 5.30 -12.30
CA LEU A 390 18.30 6.58 -11.94
C LEU A 390 19.68 6.38 -11.31
N HIS A 391 19.80 5.46 -10.34
CA HIS A 391 21.07 5.13 -9.70
C HIS A 391 22.15 4.67 -10.69
N LEU A 392 21.74 3.93 -11.72
CA LEU A 392 22.63 3.43 -12.78
C LEU A 392 22.83 4.43 -13.93
N HIS A 393 22.34 5.65 -13.81
CA HIS A 393 22.35 6.66 -14.88
C HIS A 393 21.69 6.21 -16.19
N ARG A 394 20.63 5.36 -16.08
CA ARG A 394 19.86 4.77 -17.19
C ARG A 394 18.39 5.20 -17.17
N ALA A 395 18.13 6.45 -16.80
CA ALA A 395 16.77 6.98 -16.60
C ALA A 395 15.85 6.75 -17.82
N GLY A 396 16.33 6.97 -19.04
CA GLY A 396 15.55 6.74 -20.26
C GLY A 396 15.12 5.28 -20.44
N TYR A 397 16.00 4.33 -20.10
CA TYR A 397 15.67 2.91 -20.15
C TYR A 397 14.67 2.51 -19.06
N GLY A 398 14.83 3.01 -17.85
CA GLY A 398 13.86 2.81 -16.77
C GLY A 398 12.49 3.36 -17.12
N LEU A 399 12.42 4.55 -17.71
CA LEU A 399 11.18 5.16 -18.19
C LEU A 399 10.50 4.29 -19.25
N LEU A 400 11.27 3.80 -20.25
CA LEU A 400 10.76 2.88 -21.27
C LEU A 400 10.11 1.63 -20.64
N LEU A 401 10.79 1.00 -19.68
CA LEU A 401 10.28 -0.20 -19.04
C LEU A 401 9.02 0.07 -18.21
N ILE A 402 8.90 1.23 -17.55
CA ILE A 402 7.68 1.63 -16.84
C ILE A 402 6.53 1.85 -17.82
N VAL A 403 6.76 2.48 -18.96
CA VAL A 403 5.72 2.64 -19.98
C VAL A 403 5.27 1.29 -20.51
N VAL A 404 6.19 0.38 -20.82
CA VAL A 404 5.87 -0.98 -21.27
C VAL A 404 5.14 -1.80 -20.20
N PHE A 405 5.55 -1.70 -18.94
CA PHE A 405 4.86 -2.29 -17.80
C PHE A 405 3.42 -1.77 -17.72
N SER A 406 3.23 -0.46 -17.87
CA SER A 406 1.92 0.18 -17.86
C SER A 406 1.03 -0.29 -19.02
N LEU A 407 1.60 -0.54 -20.19
CA LEU A 407 0.86 -1.13 -21.32
C LEU A 407 0.39 -2.56 -21.01
N GLY A 408 1.23 -3.38 -20.35
CA GLY A 408 0.85 -4.72 -19.88
C GLY A 408 -0.31 -4.66 -18.87
N LEU A 409 -0.22 -3.74 -17.90
CA LEU A 409 -1.27 -3.47 -16.93
C LEU A 409 -2.58 -3.06 -17.62
N ALA A 410 -2.54 -2.09 -18.54
CA ALA A 410 -3.70 -1.61 -19.29
C ALA A 410 -4.36 -2.71 -20.11
N ALA A 411 -3.58 -3.58 -20.76
CA ALA A 411 -4.07 -4.69 -21.57
C ALA A 411 -4.89 -5.68 -20.72
N VAL A 412 -4.36 -6.08 -19.55
CA VAL A 412 -5.06 -6.99 -18.64
C VAL A 412 -6.30 -6.35 -18.04
N LEU A 413 -6.22 -5.10 -17.58
CA LEU A 413 -7.37 -4.40 -17.03
C LEU A 413 -8.48 -4.20 -18.06
N SER A 414 -8.12 -3.93 -19.33
CA SER A 414 -9.08 -3.85 -20.43
C SER A 414 -9.73 -5.22 -20.70
N GLY A 415 -8.96 -6.30 -20.67
CA GLY A 415 -9.44 -7.67 -20.82
C GLY A 415 -10.38 -8.08 -19.68
N LEU A 416 -10.02 -7.79 -18.44
CA LEU A 416 -10.88 -8.01 -17.26
C LEU A 416 -12.15 -7.17 -17.35
N GLY A 417 -12.05 -5.90 -17.74
CA GLY A 417 -13.20 -5.02 -17.97
C GLY A 417 -14.15 -5.58 -19.00
N LEU A 418 -13.63 -6.10 -20.13
CA LEU A 418 -14.42 -6.77 -21.16
C LEU A 418 -15.09 -8.05 -20.64
N ALA A 419 -14.37 -8.86 -19.85
CA ALA A 419 -14.93 -10.07 -19.25
C ALA A 419 -16.07 -9.74 -18.29
N VAL A 420 -15.94 -8.68 -17.49
CA VAL A 420 -16.97 -8.17 -16.58
C VAL A 420 -18.20 -7.69 -17.37
N VAL A 421 -18.00 -6.87 -18.41
CA VAL A 421 -19.11 -6.35 -19.25
C VAL A 421 -19.88 -7.48 -19.94
N ARG A 422 -19.17 -8.46 -20.54
CA ARG A 422 -19.80 -9.62 -21.18
C ARG A 422 -20.48 -10.54 -20.17
N GLY A 423 -19.83 -10.78 -19.04
CA GLY A 423 -20.40 -11.59 -17.95
C GLY A 423 -21.69 -10.98 -17.41
N ALA A 424 -21.70 -9.68 -17.15
CA ALA A 424 -22.88 -8.96 -16.69
C ALA A 424 -24.02 -9.00 -17.74
N ALA A 425 -23.70 -8.83 -19.02
CA ALA A 425 -24.66 -8.93 -20.09
C ALA A 425 -25.25 -10.36 -20.24
N TRP A 426 -24.42 -11.39 -20.07
CA TRP A 426 -24.87 -12.78 -20.10
C TRP A 426 -25.74 -13.12 -18.88
N LEU A 427 -25.38 -12.69 -17.70
CA LEU A 427 -26.16 -12.87 -16.47
C LEU A 427 -27.52 -12.16 -16.57
N GLY A 428 -27.53 -10.93 -17.08
CA GLY A 428 -28.75 -10.13 -17.21
C GLY A 428 -29.83 -10.71 -18.17
N ARG A 429 -29.44 -11.65 -19.02
CA ARG A 429 -30.39 -12.38 -19.92
C ARG A 429 -31.13 -13.50 -19.20
N ARG A 430 -30.76 -13.89 -18.01
CA ARG A 430 -31.39 -14.96 -17.26
C ARG A 430 -32.28 -14.38 -16.16
N SER A 431 -33.55 -14.69 -16.18
CA SER A 431 -34.56 -14.18 -15.22
C SER A 431 -34.20 -14.45 -13.75
N GLN A 432 -33.50 -15.54 -13.50
CA GLN A 432 -33.03 -15.92 -12.14
C GLN A 432 -32.10 -14.86 -11.51
N PHE A 433 -31.39 -14.07 -12.32
CA PHE A 433 -30.43 -13.07 -11.85
C PHE A 433 -30.96 -11.62 -11.89
N ALA A 434 -32.24 -11.41 -12.30
CA ALA A 434 -32.83 -10.08 -12.35
C ALA A 434 -32.80 -9.37 -10.98
N ARG A 435 -33.06 -10.12 -9.88
CA ARG A 435 -32.96 -9.59 -8.51
C ARG A 435 -31.52 -9.23 -8.14
N ALA A 436 -30.56 -10.06 -8.50
CA ALA A 436 -29.14 -9.78 -8.27
C ALA A 436 -28.68 -8.53 -9.02
N ALA A 437 -29.16 -8.31 -10.25
CA ALA A 437 -28.87 -7.11 -11.03
C ALA A 437 -29.44 -5.84 -10.38
N GLN A 438 -30.56 -5.91 -9.65
CA GLN A 438 -31.12 -4.79 -8.90
C GLN A 438 -30.27 -4.45 -7.66
N LEU A 439 -29.62 -5.45 -7.04
CA LEU A 439 -28.73 -5.24 -5.89
C LEU A 439 -27.32 -4.76 -6.27
N ALA A 440 -26.94 -4.93 -7.55
CA ALA A 440 -25.60 -4.60 -8.01
C ALA A 440 -25.13 -3.17 -7.66
N PRO A 441 -25.92 -2.08 -7.81
CA PRO A 441 -25.50 -0.74 -7.43
C PRO A 441 -25.20 -0.59 -5.94
N PHE A 442 -25.98 -1.26 -5.08
CA PHE A 442 -25.80 -1.22 -3.61
C PHE A 442 -24.54 -1.97 -3.20
N VAL A 443 -24.36 -3.18 -3.73
CA VAL A 443 -23.16 -4.00 -3.47
C VAL A 443 -21.91 -3.27 -3.95
N THR A 444 -21.95 -2.72 -5.16
CA THR A 444 -20.84 -1.94 -5.74
C THR A 444 -20.46 -0.76 -4.86
N ALA A 445 -21.45 0.08 -4.52
CA ALA A 445 -21.23 1.27 -3.71
C ALA A 445 -20.73 0.90 -2.28
N GLY A 446 -21.30 -0.15 -1.68
CA GLY A 446 -20.88 -0.67 -0.38
C GLY A 446 -19.43 -1.14 -0.38
N VAL A 447 -19.05 -1.96 -1.37
CA VAL A 447 -17.67 -2.47 -1.50
C VAL A 447 -16.67 -1.32 -1.70
N ILE A 448 -17.00 -0.34 -2.55
CA ILE A 448 -16.16 0.85 -2.77
C ILE A 448 -15.98 1.63 -1.46
N SER A 449 -17.08 1.82 -0.69
CA SER A 449 -17.01 2.51 0.61
C SER A 449 -16.11 1.78 1.60
N ILE A 450 -16.24 0.45 1.69
CA ILE A 450 -15.44 -0.38 2.59
C ILE A 450 -13.96 -0.32 2.21
N ILE A 451 -13.64 -0.46 0.93
CA ILE A 451 -12.25 -0.36 0.44
C ILE A 451 -11.65 1.00 0.81
N GLY A 452 -12.38 2.08 0.54
CA GLY A 452 -11.93 3.42 0.90
C GLY A 452 -11.72 3.60 2.41
N ALA A 453 -12.62 3.05 3.24
CA ALA A 453 -12.49 3.11 4.69
C ALA A 453 -11.29 2.31 5.22
N ILE A 454 -11.00 1.15 4.65
CA ILE A 454 -9.78 0.38 4.97
C ILE A 454 -8.53 1.20 4.61
N MET A 455 -8.50 1.86 3.46
CA MET A 455 -7.39 2.74 3.07
C MET A 455 -7.22 3.91 4.05
N VAL A 456 -8.33 4.53 4.49
CA VAL A 456 -8.29 5.60 5.52
C VAL A 456 -7.72 5.05 6.84
N ALA A 457 -8.16 3.87 7.26
CA ALA A 457 -7.67 3.23 8.47
C ALA A 457 -6.16 2.96 8.39
N GLN A 458 -5.69 2.37 7.30
CA GLN A 458 -4.26 2.11 7.06
C GLN A 458 -3.45 3.40 7.03
N GLY A 459 -3.95 4.45 6.37
CA GLY A 459 -3.33 5.76 6.36
C GLY A 459 -3.26 6.39 7.75
N ALA A 460 -4.32 6.30 8.54
CA ALA A 460 -4.40 6.84 9.89
C ALA A 460 -3.47 6.12 10.87
N ILE A 461 -3.43 4.79 10.81
CA ILE A 461 -2.50 3.97 11.63
C ILE A 461 -1.05 4.27 11.24
N GLY A 462 -0.77 4.39 9.95
CA GLY A 462 0.56 4.79 9.48
C GLY A 462 1.00 6.18 9.93
N GLN A 463 0.07 7.05 10.38
CA GLN A 463 0.36 8.34 11.04
C GLN A 463 0.50 8.22 12.57
N GLY A 464 0.47 7.00 13.11
CA GLY A 464 0.67 6.74 14.54
C GLY A 464 -0.59 6.83 15.39
N LEU A 465 -1.80 6.75 14.80
CA LEU A 465 -3.03 6.65 15.59
C LEU A 465 -3.10 5.29 16.29
N PRO A 466 -3.24 5.24 17.64
CA PRO A 466 -3.23 4.01 18.42
C PRO A 466 -4.61 3.31 18.39
N VAL A 467 -5.10 2.97 17.21
CA VAL A 467 -6.39 2.30 17.01
C VAL A 467 -6.20 1.08 16.11
N SER A 468 -6.99 0.03 16.35
CA SER A 468 -6.97 -1.14 15.47
C SER A 468 -7.61 -0.82 14.11
N GLU A 469 -7.13 -1.47 13.04
CA GLU A 469 -7.61 -1.26 11.67
C GLU A 469 -9.14 -1.36 11.53
N PRO A 470 -9.84 -2.37 12.08
CA PRO A 470 -11.30 -2.46 11.96
C PRO A 470 -12.03 -1.31 12.68
N VAL A 471 -11.51 -0.81 13.80
CA VAL A 471 -12.10 0.33 14.52
C VAL A 471 -11.92 1.62 13.73
N ALA A 472 -10.72 1.86 13.19
CA ALA A 472 -10.46 3.02 12.35
C ALA A 472 -11.28 2.99 11.05
N ALA A 473 -11.42 1.82 10.41
CA ALA A 473 -12.25 1.64 9.21
C ALA A 473 -13.74 1.87 9.51
N ALA A 474 -14.25 1.35 10.62
CA ALA A 474 -15.64 1.57 11.05
C ALA A 474 -15.91 3.06 11.32
N ALA A 475 -15.01 3.75 12.02
CA ALA A 475 -15.12 5.19 12.27
C ALA A 475 -15.09 5.99 10.96
N ALA A 476 -14.21 5.65 10.02
CA ALA A 476 -14.16 6.28 8.70
C ALA A 476 -15.44 6.08 7.90
N LEU A 477 -16.01 4.87 7.90
CA LEU A 477 -17.30 4.58 7.26
C LEU A 477 -18.44 5.41 7.86
N LEU A 478 -18.52 5.51 9.18
CA LEU A 478 -19.55 6.29 9.87
C LEU A 478 -19.43 7.79 9.55
N CYS A 479 -18.24 8.36 9.66
CA CYS A 479 -18.01 9.79 9.40
C CYS A 479 -18.28 10.17 7.93
N ILE A 480 -17.71 9.39 6.99
CA ILE A 480 -17.85 9.67 5.57
C ILE A 480 -19.28 9.37 5.10
N GLY A 481 -19.91 8.33 5.64
CA GLY A 481 -21.30 7.99 5.41
C GLY A 481 -22.22 9.13 5.88
N ALA A 482 -22.07 9.60 7.11
CA ALA A 482 -22.85 10.71 7.65
C ALA A 482 -22.71 11.97 6.78
N PHE A 483 -21.50 12.32 6.36
CA PHE A 483 -21.26 13.47 5.48
C PHE A 483 -21.89 13.30 4.09
N ALA A 484 -21.83 12.10 3.50
CA ALA A 484 -22.43 11.80 2.21
C ALA A 484 -23.96 11.81 2.23
N PHE A 485 -24.59 11.41 3.36
CA PHE A 485 -26.04 11.40 3.55
C PHE A 485 -26.61 12.76 3.95
N PHE A 486 -25.84 13.64 4.58
CA PHE A 486 -26.31 14.91 5.13
C PHE A 486 -27.03 15.80 4.10
N PRO A 487 -26.54 16.02 2.87
CA PRO A 487 -27.27 16.81 1.87
C PRO A 487 -28.61 16.17 1.45
N ALA A 488 -28.69 14.84 1.43
CA ALA A 488 -29.91 14.12 1.10
C ALA A 488 -31.01 14.29 2.18
N LEU A 489 -30.61 14.29 3.45
CA LEU A 489 -31.52 14.57 4.57
C LEU A 489 -32.06 16.01 4.57
N LEU A 490 -31.24 16.95 4.18
CA LEU A 490 -31.68 18.36 4.07
C LEU A 490 -32.66 18.58 2.90
N SER A 491 -32.44 17.92 1.75
CA SER A 491 -33.30 18.03 0.57
C SER A 491 -34.69 17.43 0.80
N THR A 492 -34.79 16.30 1.52
CA THR A 492 -36.10 15.70 1.87
C THR A 492 -36.89 16.55 2.86
N ARG A 493 -36.24 17.24 3.80
CA ARG A 493 -36.91 18.18 4.74
C ARG A 493 -37.45 19.44 4.04
N SER A 494 -36.74 19.96 3.05
CA SER A 494 -37.21 21.12 2.29
C SER A 494 -38.38 20.75 1.37
N ALA A 495 -38.37 19.59 0.74
CA ALA A 495 -39.49 19.09 -0.08
C ALA A 495 -40.76 18.85 0.77
N HIS A 496 -40.60 18.29 1.97
CA HIS A 496 -41.73 18.06 2.90
C HIS A 496 -42.32 19.37 3.43
N ARG A 497 -41.49 20.38 3.72
CA ARG A 497 -41.96 21.73 4.09
C ARG A 497 -42.71 22.45 2.94
N ALA A 498 -42.25 22.27 1.69
CA ALA A 498 -42.93 22.87 0.54
C ALA A 498 -44.30 22.21 0.25
N LEU A 499 -44.47 20.92 0.54
CA LEU A 499 -45.75 20.22 0.44
C LEU A 499 -46.73 20.63 1.52
N VAL A 500 -46.28 20.76 2.78
CA VAL A 500 -47.12 21.18 3.90
C VAL A 500 -47.62 22.65 3.74
N ILE A 501 -46.81 23.51 3.13
CA ILE A 501 -47.22 24.91 2.86
C ILE A 501 -48.25 24.96 1.70
N LYS A 502 -48.25 23.99 0.77
CA LYS A 502 -49.22 23.94 -0.34
C LYS A 502 -50.56 23.33 0.05
N GLU A 503 -50.63 22.56 1.13
CA GLU A 503 -51.89 22.04 1.69
C GLU A 503 -52.57 22.96 2.69
N THR A 504 -51.87 24.05 3.08
CA THR A 504 -52.39 25.04 4.09
C THR A 504 -52.79 26.38 3.46
N ILE A 505 -52.70 26.53 2.13
CA ILE A 505 -53.18 27.66 1.36
C ILE A 505 -54.26 27.14 0.34
#